data_74be8da0a15e32a213da8cffb1e4f346
#
_entry.id   74be8da0a15e32a213da8cffb1e4f346
#
_cell.length_a   1.000
_cell.length_b   1.000
_cell.length_c   1.000
_cell.angle_alpha   90.00
_cell.angle_beta   90.00
_cell.angle_gamma   90.00
#
_symmetry.space_group_name_H-M   'P 1'
#
loop_
_entity.id
_entity.type
_entity.pdbx_description
1 polymer ?
#
loop_
_entity_poly.entity_id
_entity_poly.type
_entity_poly.pdbx_seq_one_letter_code
_entity_poly.pdbx_strand_id
1 'polypeptide(L)'
;GDLLAQTAATCFGSAGLGIPFYGLYGACSTMGESLSLGCLALTAGFGTRVLCATSSHFASAEKEFRFPLGYGNQRPFSATWTVTGSGACILNTAPPGEKSPLRPGHGCAAITGLTAGRVMDYGLKDSMNMGGCMAPAACDTIARNFSDFGRKPSDYDAVFTGDLGSIGQKILLDLLSEQNI
;
A
#
# COMPACT_ATOMS: atom_id res chain seq x y z
N GLY A 1 7.40 -7.27 4.73
CA GLY A 1 7.24 -6.16 5.66
C GLY A 1 6.09 -6.36 6.62
N ASP A 2 5.93 -5.44 7.53
CA ASP A 2 4.89 -5.53 8.58
C ASP A 2 4.29 -4.16 8.87
N LEU A 3 2.98 -4.10 9.13
CA LEU A 3 2.22 -2.88 9.40
C LEU A 3 2.77 -2.04 10.56
N LEU A 4 3.31 -2.69 11.60
CA LEU A 4 3.88 -2.04 12.80
C LEU A 4 5.38 -2.31 12.98
N ALA A 5 6.10 -2.53 11.90
CA ALA A 5 7.53 -2.80 11.88
C ALA A 5 7.95 -4.08 12.65
N GLN A 6 7.06 -5.06 12.81
CA GLN A 6 7.39 -6.33 13.46
C GLN A 6 8.17 -7.26 12.53
N THR A 7 9.22 -6.75 11.93
CA THR A 7 10.04 -7.45 10.93
C THR A 7 10.77 -8.65 11.50
N ALA A 8 11.02 -8.70 12.82
CA ALA A 8 11.59 -9.88 13.48
C ALA A 8 10.67 -11.12 13.32
N ALA A 9 9.35 -10.95 13.52
CA ALA A 9 8.39 -12.03 13.30
C ALA A 9 8.35 -12.46 11.82
N THR A 10 8.43 -11.49 10.89
CA THR A 10 8.52 -11.77 9.46
C THR A 10 9.81 -12.55 9.11
N CYS A 11 10.94 -12.21 9.73
CA CYS A 11 12.20 -12.96 9.57
C CYS A 11 12.04 -14.42 10.00
N PHE A 12 11.47 -14.68 11.17
CA PHE A 12 11.22 -16.04 11.64
C PHE A 12 10.27 -16.80 10.71
N GLY A 13 9.18 -16.16 10.27
CA GLY A 13 8.22 -16.78 9.35
C GLY A 13 8.81 -17.10 7.97
N SER A 14 9.79 -16.33 7.50
CA SER A 14 10.44 -16.55 6.20
C SER A 14 11.74 -17.33 6.25
N ALA A 15 12.25 -17.68 7.43
CA ALA A 15 13.53 -18.36 7.59
C ALA A 15 13.62 -19.69 6.81
N GLY A 16 12.50 -20.43 6.72
CA GLY A 16 12.43 -21.69 5.98
C GLY A 16 12.52 -21.56 4.45
N LEU A 17 12.43 -20.34 3.91
CA LEU A 17 12.49 -20.12 2.47
C LEU A 17 13.94 -20.14 1.92
N GLY A 18 14.94 -19.90 2.77
CA GLY A 18 16.35 -19.91 2.37
C GLY A 18 16.75 -18.87 1.31
N ILE A 19 16.03 -17.76 1.23
CA ILE A 19 16.27 -16.69 0.27
C ILE A 19 16.73 -15.41 0.97
N PRO A 20 17.46 -14.50 0.26
CA PRO A 20 17.77 -13.19 0.81
C PRO A 20 16.53 -12.45 1.27
N PHE A 21 16.66 -11.70 2.37
CA PHE A 21 15.53 -11.05 3.02
C PHE A 21 15.81 -9.57 3.30
N TYR A 22 14.82 -8.73 3.01
CA TYR A 22 14.79 -7.33 3.41
C TYR A 22 13.55 -7.07 4.26
N GLY A 23 13.74 -6.53 5.46
CA GLY A 23 12.66 -6.06 6.32
C GLY A 23 12.24 -4.65 5.90
N LEU A 24 10.97 -4.48 5.52
CA LEU A 24 10.41 -3.22 5.05
C LEU A 24 9.37 -2.70 6.03
N TYR A 25 9.27 -1.38 6.11
CA TYR A 25 8.26 -0.71 6.91
C TYR A 25 7.84 0.62 6.29
N GLY A 26 6.63 0.66 5.81
CA GLY A 26 5.95 1.86 5.34
C GLY A 26 4.55 1.99 5.95
N ALA A 27 4.32 1.46 7.15
CA ALA A 27 3.01 1.37 7.78
C ALA A 27 1.95 0.82 6.79
N CYS A 28 0.85 1.53 6.57
CA CYS A 28 -0.21 1.11 5.65
C CYS A 28 0.25 1.01 4.19
N SER A 29 1.39 1.62 3.81
CA SER A 29 1.95 1.55 2.47
C SER A 29 2.99 0.44 2.28
N THR A 30 3.22 -0.42 3.26
CA THR A 30 4.26 -1.46 3.22
C THR A 30 4.17 -2.37 2.00
N MET A 31 2.96 -2.71 1.54
CA MET A 31 2.82 -3.52 0.31
C MET A 31 3.23 -2.73 -0.93
N GLY A 32 2.83 -1.47 -1.05
CA GLY A 32 3.26 -0.57 -2.13
C GLY A 32 4.78 -0.37 -2.15
N GLU A 33 5.40 -0.19 -0.98
CA GLU A 33 6.85 -0.12 -0.81
C GLU A 33 7.52 -1.42 -1.25
N SER A 34 7.00 -2.57 -0.82
CA SER A 34 7.52 -3.89 -1.20
C SER A 34 7.47 -4.12 -2.70
N LEU A 35 6.36 -3.78 -3.36
CA LEU A 35 6.21 -3.86 -4.81
C LEU A 35 7.20 -2.94 -5.53
N SER A 36 7.34 -1.70 -5.07
CA SER A 36 8.23 -0.71 -5.65
C SER A 36 9.69 -1.14 -5.59
N LEU A 37 10.14 -1.56 -4.40
CA LEU A 37 11.52 -2.05 -4.22
C LEU A 37 11.76 -3.37 -4.94
N GLY A 38 10.76 -4.24 -5.01
CA GLY A 38 10.83 -5.48 -5.79
C GLY A 38 11.01 -5.21 -7.29
N CYS A 39 10.29 -4.25 -7.86
CA CYS A 39 10.46 -3.82 -9.24
C CYS A 39 11.85 -3.22 -9.48
N LEU A 40 12.33 -2.37 -8.57
CA LEU A 40 13.67 -1.78 -8.67
C LEU A 40 14.75 -2.86 -8.62
N ALA A 41 14.63 -3.84 -7.71
CA ALA A 41 15.58 -4.95 -7.60
C ALA A 41 15.63 -5.79 -8.88
N LEU A 42 14.48 -6.11 -9.47
CA LEU A 42 14.40 -6.84 -10.74
C LEU A 42 15.00 -6.03 -11.90
N THR A 43 14.68 -4.74 -11.98
CA THR A 43 15.21 -3.85 -13.03
C THR A 43 16.73 -3.67 -12.90
N ALA A 44 17.25 -3.65 -11.68
CA ALA A 44 18.68 -3.57 -11.40
C ALA A 44 19.42 -4.91 -11.58
N GLY A 45 18.72 -5.99 -11.90
CA GLY A 45 19.32 -7.30 -12.13
C GLY A 45 19.74 -8.06 -10.85
N PHE A 46 19.21 -7.69 -9.67
CA PHE A 46 19.51 -8.40 -8.41
C PHE A 46 18.95 -9.84 -8.37
N GLY A 47 18.03 -10.15 -9.25
CA GLY A 47 17.41 -11.46 -9.34
C GLY A 47 16.40 -11.53 -10.48
N THR A 48 15.88 -12.71 -10.73
CA THR A 48 14.85 -12.94 -11.76
C THR A 48 13.44 -13.02 -11.18
N ARG A 49 13.34 -13.20 -9.87
CA ARG A 49 12.06 -13.28 -9.12
C ARG A 49 12.24 -12.62 -7.77
N VAL A 50 11.23 -11.86 -7.35
CA VAL A 50 11.16 -11.23 -6.03
C VAL A 50 9.83 -11.57 -5.38
N LEU A 51 9.88 -12.08 -4.15
CA LEU A 51 8.71 -12.26 -3.30
C LEU A 51 8.43 -10.95 -2.56
N CYS A 52 7.31 -10.34 -2.82
CA CYS A 52 6.78 -9.19 -2.10
C CYS A 52 5.70 -9.67 -1.12
N ALA A 53 5.88 -9.42 0.16
CA ALA A 53 4.94 -9.85 1.18
C ALA A 53 4.80 -8.80 2.28
N THR A 54 3.60 -8.67 2.79
CA THR A 54 3.29 -7.82 3.94
C THR A 54 2.31 -8.53 4.86
N SER A 55 2.37 -8.17 6.13
CA SER A 55 1.50 -8.74 7.16
C SER A 55 1.10 -7.71 8.20
N SER A 56 0.09 -8.03 8.96
CA SER A 56 -0.22 -7.41 10.24
C SER A 56 -0.37 -8.50 11.30
N HIS A 57 0.02 -8.19 12.53
CA HIS A 57 -0.07 -9.14 13.63
C HIS A 57 -1.28 -8.81 14.52
N PHE A 58 -2.06 -9.83 14.85
CA PHE A 58 -3.11 -9.75 15.87
C PHE A 58 -2.52 -9.15 17.16
N ALA A 59 -3.28 -8.74 18.10
CA ALA A 59 -2.85 -8.12 19.35
C ALA A 59 -2.08 -6.80 19.21
N SER A 60 -1.04 -6.70 18.36
CA SER A 60 -0.33 -5.44 18.15
C SER A 60 -1.11 -4.46 17.27
N ALA A 61 -1.55 -4.89 16.09
CA ALA A 61 -2.36 -4.05 15.21
C ALA A 61 -3.71 -3.69 15.82
N GLU A 62 -4.39 -4.67 16.43
CA GLU A 62 -5.67 -4.45 17.10
C GLU A 62 -5.52 -3.49 18.28
N LYS A 63 -4.48 -3.64 19.10
CA LYS A 63 -4.20 -2.78 20.23
C LYS A 63 -3.91 -1.35 19.79
N GLU A 64 -3.11 -1.17 18.77
CA GLU A 64 -2.72 0.15 18.28
C GLU A 64 -3.90 0.92 17.68
N PHE A 65 -4.65 0.27 16.81
CA PHE A 65 -5.70 0.94 16.03
C PHE A 65 -7.11 0.85 16.64
N ARG A 66 -7.32 0.00 17.63
CA ARG A 66 -8.61 -0.18 18.32
C ARG A 66 -8.54 0.10 19.81
N PHE A 67 -7.61 0.94 20.22
CA PHE A 67 -7.47 1.32 21.62
C PHE A 67 -8.55 2.32 22.04
N PRO A 68 -9.15 2.19 23.27
CA PRO A 68 -9.08 1.00 24.12
C PRO A 68 -9.96 -0.15 23.60
N LEU A 69 -9.42 -1.37 23.60
CA LEU A 69 -10.08 -2.54 23.02
C LEU A 69 -11.46 -2.83 23.64
N GLY A 70 -11.63 -2.56 24.94
CA GLY A 70 -12.90 -2.74 25.63
C GLY A 70 -14.07 -1.89 25.08
N TYR A 71 -13.75 -0.82 24.34
CA TYR A 71 -14.69 0.07 23.67
C TYR A 71 -14.58 0.00 22.15
N GLY A 72 -13.98 -1.04 21.62
CA GLY A 72 -13.71 -1.18 20.20
C GLY A 72 -14.94 -1.14 19.28
N ASN A 73 -16.13 -1.40 19.80
CA ASN A 73 -17.41 -1.30 19.13
C ASN A 73 -18.03 0.13 19.17
N GLN A 74 -17.48 1.04 19.94
CA GLN A 74 -17.95 2.42 20.09
C GLN A 74 -17.01 3.37 19.35
N ARG A 75 -17.06 3.33 18.01
CA ARG A 75 -16.14 4.09 17.18
C ARG A 75 -16.84 5.24 16.46
N PRO A 76 -16.19 6.39 16.29
CA PRO A 76 -16.71 7.46 15.44
C PRO A 76 -16.74 7.02 13.98
N PHE A 77 -17.52 7.69 13.14
CA PHE A 77 -17.60 7.42 11.70
C PHE A 77 -16.28 7.64 10.95
N SER A 78 -15.35 8.39 11.54
CA SER A 78 -13.99 8.62 11.01
C SER A 78 -13.04 7.47 11.26
N ALA A 79 -13.37 6.53 12.14
CA ALA A 79 -12.51 5.39 12.47
C ALA A 79 -12.65 4.26 11.44
N THR A 80 -11.54 3.57 11.20
CA THR A 80 -11.48 2.35 10.40
C THR A 80 -11.30 1.12 11.27
N TRP A 81 -11.54 -0.07 10.72
CA TRP A 81 -11.36 -1.34 11.42
C TRP A 81 -10.16 -2.08 10.84
N THR A 82 -9.03 -1.95 11.51
CA THR A 82 -7.84 -2.72 11.16
C THR A 82 -8.06 -4.19 11.50
N VAL A 83 -7.77 -5.06 10.56
CA VAL A 83 -7.85 -6.53 10.71
C VAL A 83 -6.49 -7.15 10.52
N THR A 84 -6.25 -8.28 11.19
CA THR A 84 -5.06 -9.09 10.95
C THR A 84 -5.15 -9.77 9.59
N GLY A 85 -4.06 -9.71 8.84
CA GLY A 85 -3.99 -10.31 7.53
C GLY A 85 -2.59 -10.34 6.97
N SER A 86 -2.43 -11.02 5.84
CA SER A 86 -1.20 -11.02 5.06
C SER A 86 -1.51 -11.15 3.59
N GLY A 87 -0.63 -10.57 2.77
CA GLY A 87 -0.69 -10.68 1.33
C GLY A 87 0.71 -10.89 0.76
N ALA A 88 0.82 -11.68 -0.29
CA ALA A 88 2.08 -11.91 -0.97
C ALA A 88 1.88 -12.07 -2.47
N CYS A 89 2.86 -11.62 -3.23
CA CYS A 89 2.93 -11.88 -4.66
C CYS A 89 4.38 -12.09 -5.10
N ILE A 90 4.55 -12.75 -6.23
CA ILE A 90 5.85 -12.95 -6.86
C ILE A 90 5.92 -12.05 -8.09
N LEU A 91 6.94 -11.21 -8.14
CA LEU A 91 7.27 -10.39 -9.30
C LEU A 91 8.31 -11.11 -10.15
N ASN A 92 8.13 -11.03 -11.47
CA ASN A 92 9.10 -11.50 -12.46
C ASN A 92 9.37 -10.38 -13.47
N THR A 93 10.52 -10.38 -14.09
CA THR A 93 10.76 -9.58 -15.29
C THR A 93 9.97 -10.15 -16.46
N ALA A 94 9.34 -9.29 -17.26
CA ALA A 94 8.78 -9.73 -18.53
C ALA A 94 9.94 -10.12 -19.47
N PRO A 95 9.82 -11.21 -20.27
CA PRO A 95 10.80 -11.53 -21.29
C PRO A 95 10.97 -10.36 -22.27
N PRO A 96 12.20 -10.05 -22.71
CA PRO A 96 12.44 -9.01 -23.71
C PRO A 96 11.63 -9.27 -24.98
N GLY A 97 10.85 -8.28 -25.41
CA GLY A 97 10.03 -8.36 -26.63
C GLY A 97 8.61 -8.91 -26.46
N GLU A 98 8.25 -9.46 -25.34
CA GLU A 98 6.85 -9.74 -25.03
C GLU A 98 6.17 -8.44 -24.53
N LYS A 99 5.25 -7.92 -25.35
CA LYS A 99 4.30 -6.91 -24.88
C LYS A 99 3.45 -7.59 -23.81
N SER A 100 3.62 -7.15 -22.57
CA SER A 100 2.94 -7.61 -21.36
C SER A 100 2.34 -9.01 -21.44
N PRO A 101 2.70 -9.95 -20.58
CA PRO A 101 2.16 -11.32 -20.60
C PRO A 101 0.70 -11.40 -20.15
N LEU A 102 -0.06 -10.35 -20.32
CA LEU A 102 -1.53 -10.39 -20.18
C LEU A 102 -2.09 -11.26 -21.33
N ARG A 103 -1.84 -12.56 -21.25
CA ARG A 103 -2.60 -13.50 -22.05
C ARG A 103 -4.02 -13.50 -21.51
N PRO A 104 -5.03 -13.24 -22.33
CA PRO A 104 -6.41 -13.43 -21.92
C PRO A 104 -6.55 -14.84 -21.33
N GLY A 105 -6.99 -14.94 -20.09
CA GLY A 105 -7.19 -16.20 -19.37
C GLY A 105 -6.09 -16.64 -18.38
N HIS A 106 -4.96 -15.95 -18.24
CA HIS A 106 -3.89 -16.34 -17.31
C HIS A 106 -3.68 -15.44 -16.10
N GLY A 107 -4.56 -14.48 -15.84
CA GLY A 107 -4.64 -13.79 -14.54
C GLY A 107 -3.39 -13.08 -14.01
N CYS A 108 -2.39 -12.79 -14.85
CA CYS A 108 -1.20 -12.07 -14.43
C CYS A 108 -1.38 -10.56 -14.66
N ALA A 109 -1.19 -9.78 -13.60
CA ALA A 109 -1.14 -8.33 -13.68
C ALA A 109 0.29 -7.87 -14.02
N ALA A 110 0.42 -6.76 -14.75
CA ALA A 110 1.70 -6.12 -15.02
C ALA A 110 1.78 -4.78 -14.26
N ILE A 111 2.88 -4.53 -13.57
CA ILE A 111 3.19 -3.22 -13.00
C ILE A 111 3.80 -2.39 -14.13
N THR A 112 3.10 -1.33 -14.53
CA THR A 112 3.48 -0.49 -15.67
C THR A 112 4.11 0.85 -15.26
N GLY A 113 4.05 1.20 -13.98
CA GLY A 113 4.64 2.42 -13.46
C GLY A 113 4.60 2.44 -11.94
N LEU A 114 5.48 3.25 -11.37
CA LEU A 114 5.61 3.45 -9.93
C LEU A 114 5.72 4.96 -9.66
N THR A 115 4.98 5.44 -8.67
CA THR A 115 5.12 6.80 -8.15
C THR A 115 5.38 6.70 -6.65
N ALA A 116 6.53 7.17 -6.21
CA ALA A 116 6.83 7.25 -4.78
C ALA A 116 6.05 8.41 -4.15
N GLY A 117 5.29 8.11 -3.10
CA GLY A 117 4.64 9.11 -2.27
C GLY A 117 5.65 9.89 -1.42
N ARG A 118 5.20 10.98 -0.84
CA ARG A 118 5.95 11.76 0.15
C ARG A 118 5.16 11.88 1.44
N VAL A 119 5.85 12.20 2.52
CA VAL A 119 5.20 12.49 3.79
C VAL A 119 4.40 13.80 3.67
N MET A 120 3.12 13.72 4.01
CA MET A 120 2.20 14.85 4.04
C MET A 120 1.68 15.02 5.47
N ASP A 121 1.95 16.17 6.07
CA ASP A 121 1.47 16.50 7.41
C ASP A 121 0.63 17.79 7.36
N TYR A 122 -0.66 17.63 7.63
CA TYR A 122 -1.62 18.73 7.73
C TYR A 122 -1.90 19.13 9.18
N GLY A 123 -1.11 18.62 10.12
CA GLY A 123 -1.23 18.93 11.54
C GLY A 123 -2.47 18.34 12.21
N LEU A 124 -3.09 17.33 11.62
CA LEU A 124 -4.22 16.64 12.22
C LEU A 124 -3.80 15.90 13.48
N LYS A 125 -4.45 16.21 14.61
CA LYS A 125 -4.13 15.63 15.93
C LYS A 125 -5.16 14.62 16.42
N ASP A 126 -6.23 14.37 15.68
CA ASP A 126 -7.26 13.39 16.02
C ASP A 126 -6.79 11.99 15.64
N SER A 127 -6.34 11.22 16.64
CA SER A 127 -5.89 9.84 16.45
C SER A 127 -6.99 8.87 16.00
N MET A 128 -8.25 9.28 16.09
CA MET A 128 -9.40 8.47 15.66
C MET A 128 -9.84 8.80 14.22
N ASN A 129 -9.18 9.74 13.56
CA ASN A 129 -9.46 10.14 12.18
C ASN A 129 -8.29 9.79 11.24
N MET A 130 -8.02 8.51 11.10
CA MET A 130 -6.96 7.99 10.24
C MET A 130 -7.17 8.38 8.78
N GLY A 131 -8.43 8.29 8.29
CA GLY A 131 -8.76 8.63 6.92
C GLY A 131 -8.49 10.10 6.60
N GLY A 132 -8.80 11.02 7.51
CA GLY A 132 -8.50 12.44 7.37
C GLY A 132 -7.00 12.73 7.33
N CYS A 133 -6.20 11.95 8.06
CA CYS A 133 -4.73 12.03 8.03
C CYS A 133 -4.15 11.48 6.72
N MET A 134 -4.71 10.39 6.18
CA MET A 134 -4.19 9.70 5.01
C MET A 134 -4.65 10.32 3.68
N ALA A 135 -5.83 10.94 3.63
CA ALA A 135 -6.43 11.48 2.40
C ALA A 135 -5.54 12.49 1.68
N PRO A 136 -4.86 13.45 2.35
CA PRO A 136 -3.93 14.37 1.70
C PRO A 136 -2.74 13.66 1.01
N ALA A 137 -2.18 12.64 1.66
CA ALA A 137 -1.08 11.88 1.09
C ALA A 137 -1.53 11.04 -0.13
N ALA A 138 -2.73 10.47 -0.07
CA ALA A 138 -3.34 9.78 -1.21
C ALA A 138 -3.59 10.75 -2.38
N CYS A 139 -4.14 11.93 -2.11
CA CYS A 139 -4.37 12.97 -3.10
C CYS A 139 -3.06 13.40 -3.79
N ASP A 140 -2.02 13.74 -3.03
CA ASP A 140 -0.71 14.11 -3.58
C ASP A 140 -0.12 13.02 -4.48
N THR A 141 -0.17 11.77 -4.02
CA THR A 141 0.38 10.63 -4.78
C THR A 141 -0.40 10.39 -6.08
N ILE A 142 -1.72 10.45 -6.05
CA ILE A 142 -2.58 10.31 -7.23
C ILE A 142 -2.31 11.43 -8.24
N ALA A 143 -2.29 12.68 -7.79
CA ALA A 143 -2.04 13.84 -8.65
C ALA A 143 -0.65 13.76 -9.32
N ARG A 144 0.37 13.36 -8.56
CA ARG A 144 1.72 13.17 -9.09
C ARG A 144 1.79 12.01 -10.08
N ASN A 145 1.13 10.90 -9.82
CA ASN A 145 1.08 9.79 -10.76
C ASN A 145 0.49 10.22 -12.11
N PHE A 146 -0.60 10.98 -12.09
CA PHE A 146 -1.19 11.50 -13.32
C PHE A 146 -0.24 12.44 -14.06
N SER A 147 0.43 13.33 -13.33
CA SER A 147 1.42 14.26 -13.91
C SER A 147 2.64 13.52 -14.48
N ASP A 148 3.22 12.59 -13.71
CA ASP A 148 4.45 11.89 -14.07
C ASP A 148 4.28 11.00 -15.31
N PHE A 149 3.09 10.41 -15.48
CA PHE A 149 2.79 9.51 -16.59
C PHE A 149 1.93 10.13 -17.68
N GLY A 150 1.53 11.42 -17.56
CA GLY A 150 0.63 12.07 -18.49
C GLY A 150 -0.74 11.41 -18.57
N ARG A 151 -1.23 10.86 -17.47
CA ARG A 151 -2.48 10.09 -17.37
C ARG A 151 -3.61 10.94 -16.81
N LYS A 152 -4.84 10.48 -17.04
CA LYS A 152 -6.08 11.07 -16.55
C LYS A 152 -6.85 10.06 -15.70
N PRO A 153 -7.79 10.50 -14.85
CA PRO A 153 -8.67 9.59 -14.11
C PRO A 153 -9.36 8.54 -14.99
N SER A 154 -9.76 8.93 -16.22
CA SER A 154 -10.40 8.04 -17.19
C SER A 154 -9.50 6.93 -17.76
N ASP A 155 -8.20 6.98 -17.52
CA ASP A 155 -7.25 5.94 -17.94
C ASP A 155 -7.20 4.75 -16.95
N TYR A 156 -7.96 4.84 -15.86
CA TYR A 156 -8.01 3.83 -14.80
C TYR A 156 -9.44 3.34 -14.61
N ASP A 157 -9.61 2.03 -14.58
CA ASP A 157 -10.89 1.40 -14.24
C ASP A 157 -11.22 1.55 -12.75
N ALA A 158 -10.19 1.55 -11.89
CA ALA A 158 -10.34 1.73 -10.46
C ALA A 158 -9.03 2.25 -9.82
N VAL A 159 -9.17 2.98 -8.72
CA VAL A 159 -8.07 3.43 -7.86
C VAL A 159 -8.30 2.86 -6.47
N PHE A 160 -7.35 2.07 -5.98
CA PHE A 160 -7.39 1.49 -4.65
C PHE A 160 -6.43 2.23 -3.74
N THR A 161 -6.93 2.64 -2.58
CA THR A 161 -6.12 3.28 -1.52
C THR A 161 -6.05 2.37 -0.29
N GLY A 162 -5.28 2.76 0.71
CA GLY A 162 -5.47 2.26 2.06
C GLY A 162 -6.89 2.56 2.55
N ASP A 163 -7.33 1.90 3.62
CA ASP A 163 -8.68 2.10 4.16
C ASP A 163 -8.83 3.51 4.73
N LEU A 164 -9.38 4.41 3.93
CA LEU A 164 -9.68 5.78 4.32
C LEU A 164 -10.97 5.91 5.14
N GLY A 165 -11.78 4.85 5.18
CA GLY A 165 -13.15 4.92 5.68
C GLY A 165 -14.01 5.87 4.86
N SER A 166 -15.28 6.00 5.23
CA SER A 166 -16.22 6.86 4.50
C SER A 166 -15.88 8.37 4.58
N ILE A 167 -15.37 8.81 5.72
CA ILE A 167 -14.98 10.22 5.92
C ILE A 167 -13.72 10.54 5.12
N GLY A 168 -12.68 9.71 5.23
CA GLY A 168 -11.43 9.94 4.50
C GLY A 168 -11.61 9.84 2.99
N GLN A 169 -12.47 8.94 2.51
CA GLN A 169 -12.82 8.86 1.09
C GLN A 169 -13.46 10.17 0.58
N LYS A 170 -14.40 10.72 1.35
CA LYS A 170 -15.03 11.99 0.99
C LYS A 170 -13.99 13.12 0.95
N ILE A 171 -13.13 13.21 1.96
CA ILE A 171 -12.05 14.21 2.00
C ILE A 171 -11.14 14.06 0.77
N LEU A 172 -10.77 12.84 0.40
CA LEU A 172 -9.95 12.58 -0.78
C LEU A 172 -10.61 13.09 -2.07
N LEU A 173 -11.90 12.80 -2.25
CA LEU A 173 -12.64 13.24 -3.43
C LEU A 173 -12.76 14.77 -3.48
N ASP A 174 -13.02 15.41 -2.36
CA ASP A 174 -13.05 16.88 -2.27
C ASP A 174 -11.69 17.49 -2.65
N LEU A 175 -10.58 16.96 -2.10
CA LEU A 175 -9.22 17.42 -2.42
C LEU A 175 -8.83 17.21 -3.89
N LEU A 176 -9.22 16.10 -4.51
CA LEU A 176 -8.97 15.84 -5.92
C LEU A 176 -9.79 16.82 -6.79
N SER A 177 -11.05 17.06 -6.43
CA SER A 177 -11.91 18.02 -7.13
C SER A 177 -11.34 19.44 -7.07
N GLU A 178 -10.76 19.87 -5.95
CA GLU A 178 -10.08 21.17 -5.82
C GLU A 178 -8.88 21.31 -6.78
N GLN A 179 -8.27 20.20 -7.16
CA GLN A 179 -7.17 20.13 -8.11
C GLN A 179 -7.63 19.89 -9.56
N ASN A 180 -8.93 19.87 -9.82
CA ASN A 180 -9.54 19.54 -11.11
C ASN A 180 -9.18 18.14 -11.62
N ILE A 181 -9.07 17.20 -10.73
CA ILE A 181 -8.81 15.77 -10.98
C ILE A 181 -10.08 14.94 -10.76
#